data_27d68bd14293834afa1681cbe2454fa0
#
_entry.id   27d68bd14293834afa1681cbe2454fa0
#
_cell.length_a   1.000
_cell.length_b   1.000
_cell.length_c   1.000
_cell.angle_alpha   90.00
_cell.angle_beta   90.00
_cell.angle_gamma   90.00
#
_symmetry.space_group_name_H-M   'P 1'
#
loop_
_entity.id
_entity.type
_entity.pdbx_description
1 polymer ?
#
loop_
_entity_poly.entity_id
_entity_poly.type
_entity_poly.pdbx_seq_one_letter_code
_entity_poly.pdbx_strand_id
1 'polypeptide(L)'
;NGGPNNEVMNLMNWDGYRGYQLMIGISQGVYRIQGLDDQAKQETSMKFYDMLSDESRARIKYIAEHYADRNSVLAVLPMLRGNENAELVEKVLAKLEAKNPDYAPLKKYKADMAEVKALRESLTEGKVAPEFSCPTPDGSKNLGPQDFKGKILVLDFWASWCGPCRAEI
;
A
#
# COMPACT_ATOMS: atom_id res chain seq x y z
N ASN A 1 -5.92 4.16 -29.26
CA ASN A 1 -6.28 5.56 -29.06
C ASN A 1 -5.39 6.13 -27.96
N GLY A 2 -4.17 6.55 -28.36
CA GLY A 2 -3.13 7.02 -27.46
C GLY A 2 -3.28 8.50 -27.09
N GLY A 3 -4.17 8.81 -26.16
CA GLY A 3 -4.12 10.13 -25.50
C GLY A 3 -3.02 10.18 -24.45
N PRO A 4 -2.52 11.38 -24.09
CA PRO A 4 -1.42 11.55 -23.13
C PRO A 4 -1.68 10.94 -21.72
N ASN A 5 -2.94 10.74 -21.34
CA ASN A 5 -3.28 10.04 -20.10
C ASN A 5 -3.12 8.51 -20.21
N ASN A 6 -3.20 7.94 -21.41
CA ASN A 6 -3.02 6.51 -21.61
C ASN A 6 -1.56 6.06 -21.46
N GLU A 7 -0.61 6.96 -21.66
CA GLU A 7 0.82 6.66 -21.52
C GLU A 7 1.16 6.25 -20.09
N VAL A 8 0.71 7.01 -19.08
CA VAL A 8 0.89 6.65 -17.66
C VAL A 8 0.26 5.31 -17.35
N MET A 9 -0.99 5.08 -17.79
CA MET A 9 -1.69 3.83 -17.55
C MET A 9 -1.01 2.64 -18.22
N ASN A 10 -0.49 2.84 -19.44
CA ASN A 10 0.27 1.80 -20.14
C ASN A 10 1.58 1.46 -19.42
N LEU A 11 2.30 2.47 -18.92
CA LEU A 11 3.52 2.27 -18.14
C LEU A 11 3.23 1.47 -16.85
N MET A 12 2.15 1.83 -16.15
CA MET A 12 1.73 1.10 -14.93
C MET A 12 1.33 -0.34 -15.21
N ASN A 13 0.52 -0.56 -16.25
CA ASN A 13 0.09 -1.90 -16.63
C ASN A 13 1.27 -2.77 -17.06
N TRP A 14 2.19 -2.20 -17.83
CA TRP A 14 3.40 -2.89 -18.25
C TRP A 14 4.29 -3.24 -17.06
N ASP A 15 4.47 -2.32 -16.12
CA ASP A 15 5.25 -2.57 -14.90
C ASP A 15 4.66 -3.69 -14.05
N GLY A 16 3.35 -3.67 -13.82
CA GLY A 16 2.66 -4.71 -13.07
C GLY A 16 2.74 -6.08 -13.74
N TYR A 17 2.53 -6.15 -15.06
CA TYR A 17 2.64 -7.39 -15.82
C TYR A 17 4.06 -7.95 -15.79
N ARG A 18 5.06 -7.11 -16.06
CA ARG A 18 6.47 -7.49 -16.03
C ARG A 18 6.90 -7.99 -14.65
N GLY A 19 6.55 -7.27 -13.59
CA GLY A 19 6.84 -7.66 -12.22
C GLY A 19 6.26 -9.02 -11.86
N TYR A 20 5.01 -9.26 -12.22
CA TYR A 20 4.34 -10.54 -12.00
C TYR A 20 5.03 -11.70 -12.74
N GLN A 21 5.37 -11.53 -14.02
CA GLN A 21 6.07 -12.54 -14.81
C GLN A 21 7.47 -12.86 -14.25
N LEU A 22 8.21 -11.83 -13.85
CA LEU A 22 9.52 -11.99 -13.22
C LEU A 22 9.42 -12.72 -11.88
N MET A 23 8.46 -12.39 -11.04
CA MET A 23 8.24 -13.08 -9.77
C MET A 23 7.97 -14.57 -9.96
N ILE A 24 7.09 -14.94 -10.88
CA ILE A 24 6.82 -16.35 -11.19
C ILE A 24 8.10 -17.04 -11.69
N GLY A 25 8.80 -16.43 -12.65
CA GLY A 25 10.03 -17.01 -13.22
C GLY A 25 11.13 -17.21 -12.17
N ILE A 26 11.34 -16.23 -11.30
CA ILE A 26 12.33 -16.30 -10.21
C ILE A 26 11.93 -17.38 -9.20
N SER A 27 10.70 -17.38 -8.73
CA SER A 27 10.23 -18.39 -7.79
C SER A 27 10.41 -19.80 -8.34
N GLN A 28 9.93 -20.06 -9.54
CA GLN A 28 10.10 -21.37 -10.18
C GLN A 28 11.56 -21.73 -10.43
N GLY A 29 12.39 -20.74 -10.81
CA GLY A 29 13.83 -20.93 -11.05
C GLY A 29 14.57 -21.30 -9.78
N VAL A 30 14.39 -20.54 -8.71
CA VAL A 30 15.06 -20.75 -7.42
C VAL A 30 14.71 -22.12 -6.83
N TYR A 31 13.43 -22.51 -6.86
CA TYR A 31 13.02 -23.82 -6.33
C TYR A 31 13.55 -25.02 -7.11
N ARG A 32 14.00 -24.84 -8.36
CA ARG A 32 14.63 -25.87 -9.19
C ARG A 32 16.15 -25.99 -9.01
N ILE A 33 16.79 -25.07 -8.28
CA ILE A 33 18.24 -25.14 -8.04
C ILE A 33 18.55 -26.34 -7.17
N GLN A 34 19.38 -27.24 -7.68
CA GLN A 34 19.88 -28.39 -6.94
C GLN A 34 20.97 -27.96 -5.96
N GLY A 35 20.99 -28.57 -4.77
CA GLY A 35 22.03 -28.30 -3.76
C GLY A 35 21.75 -27.14 -2.83
N LEU A 36 20.65 -26.39 -3.03
CA LEU A 36 20.16 -25.42 -2.04
C LEU A 36 19.10 -26.09 -1.14
N ASP A 37 19.23 -25.90 0.15
CA ASP A 37 18.17 -26.24 1.11
C ASP A 37 16.99 -25.25 1.02
N ASP A 38 15.90 -25.55 1.70
CA ASP A 38 14.68 -24.74 1.61
C ASP A 38 14.87 -23.34 2.21
N GLN A 39 15.71 -23.18 3.24
CA GLN A 39 16.03 -21.88 3.81
C GLN A 39 16.78 -21.01 2.81
N ALA A 40 17.84 -21.55 2.17
CA ALA A 40 18.62 -20.84 1.16
C ALA A 40 17.77 -20.46 -0.06
N LYS A 41 16.82 -21.32 -0.48
CA LYS A 41 15.85 -21.00 -1.53
C LYS A 41 14.95 -19.85 -1.15
N GLN A 42 14.44 -19.86 0.08
CA GLN A 42 13.59 -18.79 0.59
C GLN A 42 14.35 -17.45 0.66
N GLU A 43 15.54 -17.44 1.25
CA GLU A 43 16.38 -16.25 1.34
C GLU A 43 16.72 -15.67 -0.04
N THR A 44 17.05 -16.56 -1.01
CA THR A 44 17.32 -16.15 -2.38
C THR A 44 16.11 -15.55 -3.05
N SER A 45 14.93 -16.18 -2.90
CA SER A 45 13.67 -15.64 -3.43
C SER A 45 13.32 -14.29 -2.83
N MET A 46 13.53 -14.09 -1.52
CA MET A 46 13.29 -12.81 -0.85
C MET A 46 14.21 -11.71 -1.40
N LYS A 47 15.49 -11.96 -1.59
CA LYS A 47 16.43 -10.99 -2.20
C LYS A 47 15.99 -10.53 -3.59
N PHE A 48 15.54 -11.46 -4.43
CA PHE A 48 15.00 -11.11 -5.74
C PHE A 48 13.69 -10.32 -5.64
N TYR A 49 12.83 -10.69 -4.70
CA TYR A 49 11.59 -9.94 -4.45
C TYR A 49 11.88 -8.49 -4.03
N ASP A 50 12.82 -8.29 -3.11
CA ASP A 50 13.23 -6.95 -2.67
C ASP A 50 13.79 -6.13 -3.82
N MET A 51 14.64 -6.72 -4.65
CA MET A 51 15.20 -6.08 -5.84
C MET A 51 14.12 -5.62 -6.83
N LEU A 52 13.14 -6.49 -7.12
CA LEU A 52 12.02 -6.15 -8.01
C LEU A 52 11.12 -5.07 -7.41
N SER A 53 10.92 -5.12 -6.11
CA SER A 53 10.14 -4.14 -5.36
C SER A 53 10.80 -2.76 -5.37
N ASP A 54 12.13 -2.70 -5.19
CA ASP A 54 12.90 -1.46 -5.26
C ASP A 54 12.86 -0.84 -6.66
N GLU A 55 13.03 -1.67 -7.67
CA GLU A 55 12.94 -1.25 -9.07
C GLU A 55 11.54 -0.70 -9.41
N SER A 56 10.48 -1.36 -8.94
CA SER A 56 9.10 -0.90 -9.12
C SER A 56 8.87 0.44 -8.41
N ARG A 57 9.34 0.59 -7.17
CA ARG A 57 9.27 1.86 -6.44
C ARG A 57 9.97 3.00 -7.19
N ALA A 58 11.16 2.74 -7.73
CA ALA A 58 11.91 3.73 -8.50
C ALA A 58 11.15 4.15 -9.77
N ARG A 59 10.53 3.20 -10.49
CA ARG A 59 9.71 3.51 -11.68
C ARG A 59 8.46 4.30 -11.34
N ILE A 60 7.77 3.93 -10.27
CA ILE A 60 6.58 4.66 -9.79
C ILE A 60 6.95 6.12 -9.48
N LYS A 61 8.06 6.34 -8.79
CA LYS A 61 8.60 7.66 -8.50
C LYS A 61 8.93 8.43 -9.79
N TYR A 62 9.62 7.79 -10.72
CA TYR A 62 9.92 8.37 -12.03
C TYR A 62 8.65 8.81 -12.78
N ILE A 63 7.61 7.95 -12.80
CA ILE A 63 6.33 8.29 -13.44
C ILE A 63 5.71 9.52 -12.78
N ALA A 64 5.67 9.57 -11.45
CA ALA A 64 5.11 10.70 -10.72
C ALA A 64 5.86 12.02 -11.01
N GLU A 65 7.18 11.98 -11.12
CA GLU A 65 8.02 13.14 -11.40
C GLU A 65 7.84 13.65 -12.84
N HIS A 66 7.86 12.74 -13.81
CA HIS A 66 7.89 13.09 -15.25
C HIS A 66 6.50 13.34 -15.84
N TYR A 67 5.46 12.75 -15.26
CA TYR A 67 4.07 12.88 -15.72
C TYR A 67 3.19 13.66 -14.72
N ALA A 68 3.81 14.49 -13.88
CA ALA A 68 3.14 15.25 -12.82
C ALA A 68 2.03 16.19 -13.34
N ASP A 69 2.03 16.53 -14.63
CA ASP A 69 1.03 17.37 -15.28
C ASP A 69 -0.13 16.57 -15.92
N ARG A 70 -0.12 15.25 -15.81
CA ARG A 70 -1.13 14.36 -16.39
C ARG A 70 -2.14 13.92 -15.34
N ASN A 71 -3.44 14.06 -15.63
CA ASN A 71 -4.49 13.64 -14.71
C ASN A 71 -4.38 12.16 -14.28
N SER A 72 -3.89 11.31 -15.19
CA SER A 72 -3.67 9.87 -14.91
C SER A 72 -2.61 9.59 -13.84
N VAL A 73 -1.75 10.56 -13.50
CA VAL A 73 -0.76 10.38 -12.42
C VAL A 73 -1.43 10.20 -11.06
N LEU A 74 -2.68 10.63 -10.89
CA LEU A 74 -3.46 10.36 -9.67
C LEU A 74 -3.53 8.86 -9.33
N ALA A 75 -3.51 7.97 -10.35
CA ALA A 75 -3.51 6.53 -10.13
C ALA A 75 -2.19 6.01 -9.54
N VAL A 76 -1.11 6.77 -9.67
CA VAL A 76 0.23 6.41 -9.19
C VAL A 76 0.47 6.88 -7.76
N LEU A 77 -0.13 8.00 -7.35
CA LEU A 77 0.13 8.62 -6.05
C LEU A 77 -0.11 7.70 -4.84
N PRO A 78 -1.16 6.83 -4.81
CA PRO A 78 -1.36 5.90 -3.70
C PRO A 78 -0.24 4.87 -3.53
N MET A 79 0.60 4.68 -4.57
CA MET A 79 1.74 3.76 -4.54
C MET A 79 2.99 4.40 -3.95
N LEU A 80 3.04 5.74 -3.89
CA LEU A 80 4.11 6.53 -3.26
C LEU A 80 3.86 6.61 -1.75
N ARG A 81 4.11 5.50 -1.06
CA ARG A 81 3.96 5.42 0.40
C ARG A 81 5.25 5.89 1.09
N GLY A 82 5.11 6.28 2.35
CA GLY A 82 6.22 6.72 3.18
C GLY A 82 6.40 8.24 3.20
N ASN A 83 6.94 8.75 4.30
CA ASN A 83 7.16 10.18 4.51
C ASN A 83 8.20 10.75 3.53
N GLU A 84 9.09 9.91 3.03
CA GLU A 84 10.12 10.27 2.05
C GLU A 84 9.54 10.70 0.70
N ASN A 85 8.31 10.32 0.40
CA ASN A 85 7.62 10.69 -0.84
C ASN A 85 6.63 11.86 -0.66
N ALA A 86 6.42 12.35 0.56
CA ALA A 86 5.40 13.36 0.85
C ALA A 86 5.59 14.64 0.03
N GLU A 87 6.81 15.15 -0.06
CA GLU A 87 7.13 16.35 -0.84
C GLU A 87 6.83 16.15 -2.34
N LEU A 88 7.17 14.98 -2.89
CA LEU A 88 6.86 14.65 -4.29
C LEU A 88 5.35 14.61 -4.53
N VAL A 89 4.60 13.97 -3.64
CA VAL A 89 3.14 13.89 -3.74
C VAL A 89 2.52 15.29 -3.72
N GLU A 90 2.94 16.16 -2.78
CA GLU A 90 2.47 17.55 -2.71
C GLU A 90 2.79 18.33 -3.98
N LYS A 91 4.00 18.20 -4.51
CA LYS A 91 4.43 18.86 -5.75
C LYS A 91 3.60 18.41 -6.97
N VAL A 92 3.29 17.12 -7.05
CA VAL A 92 2.43 16.58 -8.13
C VAL A 92 1.00 17.11 -7.99
N LEU A 93 0.44 17.08 -6.79
CA LEU A 93 -0.91 17.59 -6.52
C LEU A 93 -1.02 19.09 -6.86
N ALA A 94 -0.02 19.90 -6.49
CA ALA A 94 0.02 21.31 -6.82
C ALA A 94 0.05 21.58 -8.34
N LYS A 95 0.83 20.78 -9.10
CA LYS A 95 0.87 20.89 -10.57
C LYS A 95 -0.47 20.51 -11.22
N LEU A 96 -1.12 19.44 -10.73
CA LEU A 96 -2.43 19.02 -11.23
C LEU A 96 -3.50 20.08 -10.93
N GLU A 97 -3.49 20.65 -9.74
CA GLU A 97 -4.44 21.68 -9.32
C GLU A 97 -4.27 22.97 -10.15
N ALA A 98 -3.02 23.41 -10.38
CA ALA A 98 -2.73 24.56 -11.22
C ALA A 98 -3.22 24.38 -12.67
N LYS A 99 -3.15 23.15 -13.20
CA LYS A 99 -3.55 22.83 -14.57
C LYS A 99 -5.06 22.62 -14.70
N ASN A 100 -5.70 22.00 -13.71
CA ASN A 100 -7.11 21.64 -13.78
C ASN A 100 -7.77 21.68 -12.38
N PRO A 101 -8.03 22.90 -11.85
CA PRO A 101 -8.50 23.10 -10.49
C PRO A 101 -9.88 22.45 -10.23
N ASP A 102 -10.68 22.28 -11.29
CA ASP A 102 -12.02 21.71 -11.17
C ASP A 102 -12.10 20.19 -11.40
N TYR A 103 -10.94 19.53 -11.52
CA TYR A 103 -10.90 18.10 -11.76
C TYR A 103 -11.44 17.32 -10.55
N ALA A 104 -12.65 16.80 -10.66
CA ALA A 104 -13.38 16.15 -9.57
C ALA A 104 -12.59 14.99 -8.91
N PRO A 105 -11.87 14.10 -9.65
CA PRO A 105 -11.06 13.06 -9.03
C PRO A 105 -9.90 13.60 -8.19
N LEU A 106 -9.31 14.74 -8.53
CA LEU A 106 -8.27 15.40 -7.73
C LEU A 106 -8.85 15.93 -6.43
N LYS A 107 -10.02 16.60 -6.50
CA LYS A 107 -10.71 17.10 -5.30
C LYS A 107 -11.05 15.96 -4.35
N LYS A 108 -11.57 14.85 -4.89
CA LYS A 108 -11.85 13.65 -4.11
C LYS A 108 -10.58 13.08 -3.46
N TYR A 109 -9.51 12.89 -4.22
CA TYR A 109 -8.25 12.37 -3.70
C TYR A 109 -7.70 13.21 -2.54
N LYS A 110 -7.72 14.54 -2.67
CA LYS A 110 -7.28 15.47 -1.61
C LYS A 110 -8.17 15.36 -0.35
N ALA A 111 -9.49 15.21 -0.52
CA ALA A 111 -10.41 15.02 0.59
C ALA A 111 -10.16 13.70 1.30
N ASP A 112 -10.02 12.59 0.56
CA ASP A 112 -9.71 11.27 1.10
C ASP A 112 -8.37 11.27 1.87
N MET A 113 -7.34 11.95 1.34
CA MET A 113 -6.05 12.12 2.04
C MET A 113 -6.19 12.91 3.35
N ALA A 114 -6.98 13.97 3.36
CA ALA A 114 -7.21 14.78 4.56
C ALA A 114 -7.95 13.97 5.63
N GLU A 115 -8.94 13.17 5.25
CA GLU A 115 -9.66 12.27 6.14
C GLU A 115 -8.73 11.21 6.74
N VAL A 116 -7.92 10.54 5.92
CA VAL A 116 -6.93 9.56 6.40
C VAL A 116 -5.91 10.19 7.34
N LYS A 117 -5.46 11.42 7.06
CA LYS A 117 -4.54 12.15 7.93
C LYS A 117 -5.20 12.45 9.28
N ALA A 118 -6.41 12.99 9.29
CA ALA A 118 -7.15 13.28 10.51
C ALA A 118 -7.39 12.01 11.34
N LEU A 119 -7.73 10.90 10.69
CA LEU A 119 -7.90 9.61 11.35
C LEU A 119 -6.60 9.14 12.00
N ARG A 120 -5.47 9.20 11.30
CA ARG A 120 -4.16 8.82 11.85
C ARG A 120 -3.77 9.69 13.04
N GLU A 121 -4.02 11.00 12.97
CA GLU A 121 -3.76 11.92 14.08
C GLU A 121 -4.64 11.61 15.30
N SER A 122 -5.86 11.13 15.09
CA SER A 122 -6.76 10.70 16.17
C SER A 122 -6.34 9.39 16.83
N LEU A 123 -5.52 8.57 16.13
CA LEU A 123 -5.06 7.24 16.59
C LEU A 123 -3.65 7.27 17.19
N THR A 124 -3.07 8.46 17.43
CA THR A 124 -1.75 8.56 18.02
C THR A 124 -1.75 8.19 19.50
N GLU A 125 -0.58 7.79 20.01
CA GLU A 125 -0.37 7.49 21.42
C GLU A 125 -0.92 8.59 22.34
N GLY A 126 -1.55 8.20 23.44
CA GLY A 126 -2.17 9.10 24.41
C GLY A 126 -3.58 9.60 24.03
N LYS A 127 -4.09 9.21 22.88
CA LYS A 127 -5.48 9.50 22.49
C LYS A 127 -6.43 8.40 22.94
N VAL A 128 -7.70 8.77 23.11
CA VAL A 128 -8.75 7.78 23.39
C VAL A 128 -8.93 6.90 22.17
N ALA A 129 -8.92 5.58 22.38
CA ALA A 129 -9.16 4.62 21.29
C ALA A 129 -10.58 4.80 20.72
N PRO A 130 -10.75 4.63 19.39
CA PRO A 130 -12.08 4.67 18.79
C PRO A 130 -13.00 3.60 19.39
N GLU A 131 -14.28 3.92 19.46
CA GLU A 131 -15.30 2.93 19.81
C GLU A 131 -15.41 1.88 18.69
N PHE A 132 -15.51 0.63 19.09
CA PHE A 132 -15.82 -0.48 18.20
C PHE A 132 -16.81 -1.43 18.88
N SER A 133 -17.45 -2.28 18.09
CA SER A 133 -18.35 -3.32 18.57
C SER A 133 -18.18 -4.55 17.68
N CYS A 134 -17.61 -5.62 18.24
CA CYS A 134 -17.35 -6.87 17.53
C CYS A 134 -18.14 -8.02 18.17
N PRO A 135 -18.84 -8.85 17.38
CA PRO A 135 -19.53 -10.01 17.91
C PRO A 135 -18.55 -11.06 18.46
N THR A 136 -18.90 -11.73 19.51
CA THR A 136 -18.18 -12.93 19.99
C THR A 136 -18.32 -14.06 18.95
N PRO A 137 -17.37 -15.02 18.91
CA PRO A 137 -17.41 -16.13 17.93
C PRO A 137 -18.71 -16.94 17.96
N ASP A 138 -19.35 -17.05 19.11
CA ASP A 138 -20.64 -17.71 19.30
C ASP A 138 -21.85 -16.80 19.01
N GLY A 139 -21.60 -15.53 18.67
CA GLY A 139 -22.64 -14.55 18.40
C GLY A 139 -23.51 -14.15 19.60
N SER A 140 -23.17 -14.57 20.82
CA SER A 140 -23.99 -14.35 22.01
C SER A 140 -24.03 -12.90 22.47
N LYS A 141 -22.98 -12.13 22.20
CA LYS A 141 -22.85 -10.71 22.55
C LYS A 141 -21.87 -9.98 21.66
N ASN A 142 -21.89 -8.66 21.74
CA ASN A 142 -20.85 -7.82 21.19
C ASN A 142 -19.91 -7.36 22.31
N LEU A 143 -18.63 -7.21 21.98
CA LEU A 143 -17.59 -6.65 22.84
C LEU A 143 -17.04 -5.37 22.24
N GLY A 144 -16.77 -4.39 23.08
CA GLY A 144 -16.15 -3.14 22.74
C GLY A 144 -15.24 -2.62 23.85
N PRO A 145 -14.59 -1.46 23.69
CA PRO A 145 -13.68 -0.89 24.69
C PRO A 145 -14.31 -0.74 26.08
N GLN A 146 -15.60 -0.51 26.11
CA GLN A 146 -16.36 -0.29 27.36
C GLN A 146 -16.39 -1.54 28.27
N ASP A 147 -16.33 -2.74 27.70
CA ASP A 147 -16.34 -4.00 28.44
C ASP A 147 -15.02 -4.27 29.16
N PHE A 148 -13.97 -3.50 28.82
CA PHE A 148 -12.61 -3.67 29.35
C PHE A 148 -12.16 -2.47 30.20
N LYS A 149 -13.07 -1.60 30.63
CA LYS A 149 -12.72 -0.46 31.50
C LYS A 149 -11.91 -0.90 32.72
N GLY A 150 -10.81 -0.18 32.97
CA GLY A 150 -9.89 -0.49 34.06
C GLY A 150 -8.95 -1.68 33.82
N LYS A 151 -8.94 -2.21 32.59
CA LYS A 151 -8.02 -3.28 32.16
C LYS A 151 -7.15 -2.81 31.00
N ILE A 152 -6.01 -3.48 30.82
CA ILE A 152 -5.21 -3.33 29.60
C ILE A 152 -5.88 -4.19 28.52
N LEU A 153 -6.22 -3.56 27.39
CA LEU A 153 -6.79 -4.22 26.22
C LEU A 153 -5.71 -4.29 25.13
N VAL A 154 -5.40 -5.50 24.70
CA VAL A 154 -4.55 -5.76 23.53
C VAL A 154 -5.45 -6.14 22.37
N LEU A 155 -5.31 -5.44 21.24
CA LEU A 155 -6.03 -5.73 20.00
C LEU A 155 -5.05 -6.37 19.02
N ASP A 156 -5.33 -7.60 18.63
CA ASP A 156 -4.58 -8.31 17.60
C ASP A 156 -5.41 -8.38 16.31
N PHE A 157 -4.83 -7.90 15.20
CA PHE A 157 -5.45 -7.88 13.88
C PHE A 157 -4.84 -8.97 13.02
N TRP A 158 -5.52 -10.08 12.89
CA TRP A 158 -5.06 -11.22 12.13
C TRP A 158 -6.05 -11.67 11.05
N ALA A 159 -5.58 -12.53 10.14
CA ALA A 159 -6.44 -13.14 9.13
C ALA A 159 -6.00 -14.59 8.87
N SER A 160 -6.95 -15.45 8.50
CA SER A 160 -6.71 -16.87 8.23
C SER A 160 -5.70 -17.14 7.09
N TRP A 161 -5.55 -16.19 6.17
CA TRP A 161 -4.58 -16.23 5.07
C TRP A 161 -3.23 -15.56 5.40
N CYS A 162 -3.11 -14.91 6.54
CA CYS A 162 -1.87 -14.26 6.97
C CYS A 162 -0.94 -15.29 7.63
N GLY A 163 0.05 -15.75 6.91
CA GLY A 163 1.01 -16.74 7.39
C GLY A 163 1.74 -16.34 8.68
N PRO A 164 2.38 -15.15 8.73
CA PRO A 164 3.02 -14.66 9.95
C PRO A 164 2.06 -14.56 11.14
N CYS A 165 0.86 -14.02 10.94
CA CYS A 165 -0.12 -13.88 12.02
C CYS A 165 -0.49 -15.24 12.63
N ARG A 166 -0.60 -16.27 11.79
CA ARG A 166 -0.90 -17.66 12.26
C ARG A 166 0.24 -18.30 13.02
N ALA A 167 1.46 -17.82 12.87
CA ALA A 167 2.62 -18.33 13.59
C ALA A 167 2.75 -17.71 14.99
N GLU A 168 2.06 -16.60 15.26
CA GLU A 168 2.07 -15.89 16.55
C GLU A 168 0.93 -16.31 17.48
N ILE A 169 -0.09 -17.00 16.95
CA ILE A 169 -1.21 -17.56 17.71
C ILE A 169 -0.90 -19.00 18.14
#